data_ac1072f646ee23d1af84abc0191aa4a5
#
_entry.id   ac1072f646ee23d1af84abc0191aa4a5
#
_cell.length_a   1.000
_cell.length_b   1.000
_cell.length_c   1.000
_cell.angle_alpha   90.00
_cell.angle_beta   90.00
_cell.angle_gamma   90.00
#
_symmetry.space_group_name_H-M   'P 1'
#
loop_
_entity.id
_entity.type
_entity.pdbx_description
1 polymer ?
#
loop_
_entity_poly.entity_id
_entity_poly.type
_entity_poly.pdbx_seq_one_letter_code
_entity_poly.pdbx_strand_id
1 'polypeptide(L)'
;MSYEEILERFKAQLRLSSLKVTRERVIILEEVLKRKDHFDADQFAADLNVSGIKVSRATVYRTLDILHDMKIVHKSTLGHKHQHYECMVNRAHHDHLVCLKCDKVVEFLEPKIEELQEKVCKDRGFVIKDHTLQLFGVCADCADDEEEVSN
;
A
#
# COMPACT_ATOMS: atom_id res chain seq x y z
N MET A 1 -14.65 1.57 9.99
CA MET A 1 -13.89 1.48 11.27
C MET A 1 -13.54 2.90 11.68
N SER A 2 -13.85 3.31 12.92
CA SER A 2 -13.53 4.66 13.39
C SER A 2 -12.03 4.79 13.71
N TYR A 3 -11.54 6.03 13.81
CA TYR A 3 -10.16 6.29 14.21
C TYR A 3 -9.85 5.72 15.60
N GLU A 4 -10.76 5.89 16.53
CA GLU A 4 -10.62 5.41 17.91
C GLU A 4 -10.49 3.88 17.96
N GLU A 5 -11.30 3.16 17.19
CA GLU A 5 -11.21 1.70 17.08
C GLU A 5 -9.87 1.24 16.51
N ILE A 6 -9.39 1.92 15.47
CA ILE A 6 -8.10 1.63 14.85
C ILE A 6 -6.96 1.89 15.84
N LEU A 7 -6.99 3.02 16.53
CA LEU A 7 -5.98 3.41 17.50
C LEU A 7 -5.87 2.42 18.66
N GLU A 8 -7.01 1.99 19.22
CA GLU A 8 -6.99 1.01 20.33
C GLU A 8 -6.49 -0.36 19.87
N ARG A 9 -6.89 -0.82 18.69
CA ARG A 9 -6.35 -2.05 18.10
C ARG A 9 -4.84 -1.94 17.86
N PHE A 10 -4.36 -0.81 17.37
CA PHE A 10 -2.94 -0.57 17.14
C PHE A 10 -2.13 -0.57 18.45
N LYS A 11 -2.63 0.09 19.49
CA LYS A 11 -2.01 0.05 20.83
C LYS A 11 -1.97 -1.37 21.40
N ALA A 12 -3.05 -2.14 21.23
CA ALA A 12 -3.10 -3.54 21.66
C ALA A 12 -2.06 -4.39 20.90
N GLN A 13 -1.96 -4.22 19.59
CA GLN A 13 -0.98 -4.94 18.76
C GLN A 13 0.47 -4.59 19.13
N LEU A 14 0.77 -3.33 19.40
CA LEU A 14 2.09 -2.91 19.91
C LEU A 14 2.46 -3.63 21.20
N ARG A 15 1.51 -3.71 22.16
CA ARG A 15 1.73 -4.42 23.43
C ARG A 15 1.98 -5.91 23.21
N LEU A 16 1.18 -6.56 22.36
CA LEU A 16 1.36 -7.98 21.99
C LEU A 16 2.74 -8.24 21.35
N SER A 17 3.25 -7.30 20.59
CA SER A 17 4.58 -7.36 19.97
C SER A 17 5.71 -6.91 20.92
N SER A 18 5.43 -6.71 22.20
CA SER A 18 6.38 -6.20 23.21
C SER A 18 7.01 -4.85 22.84
N LEU A 19 6.27 -4.03 22.11
CA LEU A 19 6.70 -2.71 21.68
C LEU A 19 6.00 -1.62 22.49
N LYS A 20 6.75 -0.55 22.77
CA LYS A 20 6.19 0.61 23.47
C LYS A 20 5.23 1.38 22.56
N VAL A 21 4.11 1.81 23.14
CA VAL A 21 3.24 2.81 22.53
C VAL A 21 3.91 4.17 22.68
N THR A 22 4.52 4.67 21.62
CA THR A 22 5.19 5.98 21.62
C THR A 22 4.38 6.99 20.80
N ARG A 23 4.61 8.27 21.07
CA ARG A 23 3.97 9.37 20.35
C ARG A 23 4.28 9.30 18.85
N GLU A 24 5.51 8.99 18.50
CA GLU A 24 5.96 8.88 17.10
C GLU A 24 5.18 7.81 16.33
N ARG A 25 4.94 6.65 16.95
CA ARG A 25 4.16 5.58 16.31
C ARG A 25 2.70 5.93 16.13
N VAL A 26 2.12 6.65 17.09
CA VAL A 26 0.73 7.14 16.96
C VAL A 26 0.64 8.16 15.83
N ILE A 27 1.59 9.10 15.74
CA ILE A 27 1.64 10.08 14.66
C ILE A 27 1.81 9.39 13.29
N ILE A 28 2.67 8.36 13.19
CA ILE A 28 2.82 7.58 11.95
C ILE A 28 1.48 6.97 11.54
N LEU A 29 0.74 6.35 12.47
CA LEU A 29 -0.60 5.83 12.18
C LEU A 29 -1.53 6.95 11.67
N GLU A 30 -1.58 8.10 12.34
CA GLU A 30 -2.43 9.24 11.95
C GLU A 30 -2.11 9.74 10.54
N GLU A 31 -0.83 9.89 10.23
CA GLU A 31 -0.40 10.38 8.92
C GLU A 31 -0.64 9.34 7.81
N VAL A 32 -0.50 8.06 8.11
CA VAL A 32 -0.87 6.97 7.19
C VAL A 32 -2.36 7.00 6.88
N LEU A 33 -3.23 7.17 7.88
CA LEU A 33 -4.68 7.21 7.70
C LEU A 33 -5.17 8.42 6.87
N LYS A 34 -4.38 9.48 6.78
CA LYS A 34 -4.66 10.66 5.94
C LYS A 34 -4.28 10.45 4.48
N ARG A 35 -3.39 9.50 4.19
CA ARG A 35 -2.90 9.25 2.83
C ARG A 35 -3.96 8.55 1.99
N LYS A 36 -4.13 9.03 0.76
CA LYS A 36 -5.04 8.45 -0.23
C LYS A 36 -4.30 7.71 -1.34
N ASP A 37 -3.05 8.06 -1.55
CA ASP A 37 -2.21 7.54 -2.62
C ASP A 37 -1.17 6.57 -2.07
N HIS A 38 -0.55 5.81 -2.97
CA HIS A 38 0.62 5.00 -2.65
C HIS A 38 1.78 5.90 -2.21
N PHE A 39 2.57 5.43 -1.26
CA PHE A 39 3.73 6.16 -0.76
C PHE A 39 4.92 5.23 -0.52
N ASP A 40 6.10 5.76 -0.74
CA ASP A 40 7.37 5.13 -0.38
C ASP A 40 7.68 5.43 1.09
N ALA A 41 8.22 4.44 1.82
CA ALA A 41 8.50 4.59 3.25
C ALA A 41 9.61 5.61 3.56
N ASP A 42 10.60 5.73 2.67
CA ASP A 42 11.69 6.68 2.84
C ASP A 42 11.23 8.10 2.60
N GLN A 43 10.45 8.32 1.54
CA GLN A 43 9.84 9.60 1.27
C GLN A 43 8.87 9.99 2.39
N PHE A 44 8.07 9.05 2.88
CA PHE A 44 7.17 9.29 4.02
C PHE A 44 7.93 9.71 5.29
N ALA A 45 9.05 9.05 5.60
CA ALA A 45 9.90 9.45 6.72
C ALA A 45 10.50 10.84 6.53
N ALA A 46 10.92 11.19 5.30
CA ALA A 46 11.42 12.52 4.97
C ALA A 46 10.33 13.58 5.13
N ASP A 47 9.13 13.35 4.61
CA ASP A 47 7.97 14.25 4.72
C ASP A 47 7.63 14.55 6.20
N LEU A 48 7.62 13.52 7.05
CA LEU A 48 7.39 13.70 8.49
C LEU A 48 8.44 14.61 9.13
N ASN A 49 9.72 14.39 8.82
CA ASN A 49 10.80 15.21 9.37
C ASN A 49 10.74 16.67 8.87
N VAL A 50 10.41 16.89 7.59
CA VAL A 50 10.20 18.24 7.05
C VAL A 50 9.03 18.94 7.75
N SER A 51 7.98 18.22 8.12
CA SER A 51 6.83 18.73 8.89
C SER A 51 7.12 18.95 10.38
N GLY A 52 8.39 18.78 10.80
CA GLY A 52 8.82 18.97 12.19
C GLY A 52 8.58 17.76 13.11
N ILE A 53 8.12 16.65 12.57
CA ILE A 53 7.91 15.40 13.30
C ILE A 53 9.20 14.58 13.21
N LYS A 54 10.02 14.64 14.24
CA LYS A 54 11.30 13.90 14.29
C LYS A 54 11.07 12.43 14.51
N VAL A 55 11.18 11.64 13.43
CA VAL A 55 11.10 10.18 13.47
C VAL A 55 12.30 9.56 12.75
N SER A 56 12.77 8.43 13.25
CA SER A 56 13.81 7.66 12.55
C SER A 56 13.18 6.80 11.45
N ARG A 57 13.93 6.57 10.37
CA ARG A 57 13.53 5.62 9.31
C ARG A 57 13.17 4.25 9.90
N ALA A 58 13.98 3.74 10.81
CA ALA A 58 13.73 2.46 11.46
C ALA A 58 12.39 2.43 12.22
N THR A 59 11.97 3.52 12.86
CA THR A 59 10.68 3.61 13.53
C THR A 59 9.53 3.61 12.52
N VAL A 60 9.69 4.30 11.39
CA VAL A 60 8.70 4.31 10.30
C VAL A 60 8.52 2.90 9.76
N TYR A 61 9.58 2.23 9.31
CA TYR A 61 9.51 0.88 8.76
C TYR A 61 8.87 -0.13 9.72
N ARG A 62 9.34 -0.18 10.98
CA ARG A 62 8.77 -1.08 12.00
C ARG A 62 7.30 -0.80 12.28
N THR A 63 6.88 0.45 12.21
CA THR A 63 5.48 0.81 12.42
C THR A 63 4.64 0.41 11.20
N LEU A 64 5.12 0.64 9.99
CA LEU A 64 4.46 0.21 8.75
C LEU A 64 4.32 -1.32 8.68
N ASP A 65 5.33 -2.09 9.11
CA ASP A 65 5.23 -3.55 9.17
C ASP A 65 4.09 -4.00 10.13
N ILE A 66 3.97 -3.36 11.30
CA ILE A 66 2.86 -3.64 12.22
C ILE A 66 1.50 -3.28 11.60
N LEU A 67 1.41 -2.13 10.94
CA LEU A 67 0.19 -1.71 10.25
C LEU A 67 -0.17 -2.65 9.09
N HIS A 68 0.83 -3.22 8.43
CA HIS A 68 0.64 -4.25 7.41
C HIS A 68 0.09 -5.56 8.00
N ASP A 69 0.66 -6.04 9.10
CA ASP A 69 0.17 -7.24 9.82
C ASP A 69 -1.28 -7.04 10.30
N MET A 70 -1.64 -5.83 10.66
CA MET A 70 -3.00 -5.43 11.05
C MET A 70 -3.96 -5.23 9.86
N LYS A 71 -3.48 -5.35 8.62
CA LYS A 71 -4.24 -5.06 7.39
C LYS A 71 -4.74 -3.60 7.30
N ILE A 72 -4.05 -2.67 7.94
CA ILE A 72 -4.30 -1.22 7.84
C ILE A 72 -3.60 -0.65 6.62
N VAL A 73 -2.41 -1.16 6.30
CA VAL A 73 -1.71 -0.86 5.05
C VAL A 73 -1.49 -2.11 4.22
N HIS A 74 -1.56 -1.97 2.92
CA HIS A 74 -1.05 -2.94 1.97
C HIS A 74 0.39 -2.58 1.61
N LYS A 75 1.25 -3.61 1.49
CA LYS A 75 2.65 -3.47 1.09
C LYS A 75 2.80 -4.13 -0.27
N SER A 76 3.19 -3.37 -1.26
CA SER A 76 3.37 -3.86 -2.62
C SER A 76 4.74 -3.46 -3.16
N THR A 77 5.27 -4.30 -4.03
CA THR A 77 6.45 -3.95 -4.82
C THR A 77 5.94 -3.47 -6.17
N LEU A 78 5.52 -2.21 -6.22
CA LEU A 78 5.12 -1.56 -7.46
C LEU A 78 6.38 -1.11 -8.20
N GLY A 79 6.67 -1.74 -9.33
CA GLY A 79 7.91 -1.47 -10.08
C GLY A 79 9.15 -2.14 -9.47
N HIS A 80 10.32 -1.84 -10.03
CA HIS A 80 11.56 -2.61 -9.79
C HIS A 80 12.41 -2.14 -8.61
N LYS A 81 12.06 -1.06 -7.89
CA LYS A 81 13.04 -0.39 -7.02
C LYS A 81 12.64 -0.13 -5.58
N HIS A 82 11.37 0.04 -5.23
CA HIS A 82 10.97 0.45 -3.89
C HIS A 82 9.72 -0.28 -3.39
N GLN A 83 9.63 -0.46 -2.08
CA GLN A 83 8.43 -0.94 -1.43
C GLN A 83 7.46 0.24 -1.27
N HIS A 84 6.29 0.09 -1.85
CA HIS A 84 5.19 1.03 -1.71
C HIS A 84 4.18 0.55 -0.69
N TYR A 85 3.59 1.48 0.01
CA TYR A 85 2.54 1.24 0.99
C TYR A 85 1.28 2.00 0.59
N GLU A 86 0.16 1.44 0.94
CA GLU A 86 -1.15 2.01 0.69
C GLU A 86 -2.04 1.82 1.91
N CYS A 87 -2.78 2.86 2.30
CA CYS A 87 -3.77 2.76 3.38
C CYS A 87 -5.03 2.04 2.88
N MET A 88 -5.39 0.94 3.53
CA MET A 88 -6.55 0.10 3.18
C MET A 88 -7.83 0.46 3.94
N VAL A 89 -7.75 1.39 4.89
CA VAL A 89 -8.88 1.77 5.73
C VAL A 89 -9.94 2.51 4.91
N ASN A 90 -11.16 1.96 4.90
CA ASN A 90 -12.30 2.52 4.17
C ASN A 90 -12.07 2.64 2.64
N ARG A 91 -11.17 1.86 2.07
CA ARG A 91 -11.00 1.74 0.62
C ARG A 91 -11.71 0.49 0.09
N ALA A 92 -12.33 0.64 -1.07
CA ALA A 92 -12.80 -0.51 -1.84
C ALA A 92 -11.61 -1.27 -2.41
N HIS A 93 -11.79 -2.58 -2.65
CA HIS A 93 -10.80 -3.37 -3.38
C HIS A 93 -10.53 -2.77 -4.76
N HIS A 94 -9.28 -2.78 -5.18
CA HIS A 94 -8.82 -2.36 -6.50
C HIS A 94 -7.52 -3.08 -6.85
N ASP A 95 -7.28 -3.18 -8.14
CA ASP A 95 -6.10 -3.76 -8.76
C ASP A 95 -5.23 -2.67 -9.36
N HIS A 96 -4.04 -3.01 -9.83
CA HIS A 96 -3.04 -2.05 -10.27
C HIS A 96 -2.52 -2.35 -11.67
N LEU A 97 -2.43 -1.29 -12.50
CA LEU A 97 -1.60 -1.24 -13.69
C LEU A 97 -0.33 -0.48 -13.36
N VAL A 98 0.83 -1.04 -13.67
CA VAL A 98 2.14 -0.43 -13.36
C VAL A 98 2.93 -0.24 -14.65
N CYS A 99 3.32 0.99 -14.93
CA CYS A 99 4.20 1.29 -16.05
C CYS A 99 5.65 0.98 -15.70
N LEU A 100 6.29 0.12 -16.48
CA LEU A 100 7.70 -0.27 -16.30
C LEU A 100 8.72 0.83 -16.68
N LYS A 101 8.26 1.89 -17.37
CA LYS A 101 9.11 3.00 -17.79
C LYS A 101 9.10 4.17 -16.83
N CYS A 102 7.92 4.62 -16.41
CA CYS A 102 7.78 5.84 -15.60
C CYS A 102 7.22 5.56 -14.19
N ASP A 103 7.04 4.30 -13.81
CA ASP A 103 6.49 3.87 -12.52
C ASP A 103 5.07 4.40 -12.22
N LYS A 104 4.37 4.93 -13.24
CA LYS A 104 2.96 5.35 -13.12
C LYS A 104 2.10 4.17 -12.68
N VAL A 105 1.33 4.37 -11.63
CA VAL A 105 0.37 3.38 -11.13
C VAL A 105 -1.04 3.87 -11.43
N VAL A 106 -1.87 3.00 -11.99
CA VAL A 106 -3.29 3.25 -12.24
C VAL A 106 -4.10 2.19 -11.51
N GLU A 107 -4.99 2.62 -10.64
CA GLU A 107 -5.94 1.75 -9.95
C GLU A 107 -7.12 1.43 -10.87
N PHE A 108 -7.59 0.19 -10.83
CA PHE A 108 -8.78 -0.23 -11.56
C PHE A 108 -9.56 -1.30 -10.78
N LEU A 109 -10.82 -1.46 -11.13
CA LEU A 109 -11.64 -2.59 -10.71
C LEU A 109 -12.41 -3.09 -11.94
N GLU A 110 -12.20 -4.36 -12.28
CA GLU A 110 -12.92 -5.01 -13.38
C GLU A 110 -13.71 -6.22 -12.83
N PRO A 111 -15.05 -6.07 -12.69
CA PRO A 111 -15.88 -7.12 -12.10
C PRO A 111 -15.74 -8.49 -12.75
N LYS A 112 -15.46 -8.55 -14.07
CA LYS A 112 -15.27 -9.83 -14.77
C LYS A 112 -14.00 -10.56 -14.34
N ILE A 113 -12.94 -9.81 -13.98
CA ILE A 113 -11.72 -10.40 -13.46
C ILE A 113 -12.01 -11.00 -12.08
N GLU A 114 -12.74 -10.28 -11.23
CA GLU A 114 -13.15 -10.76 -9.91
C GLU A 114 -13.96 -12.07 -10.01
N GLU A 115 -14.97 -12.10 -10.88
CA GLU A 115 -15.79 -13.29 -11.12
C GLU A 115 -14.95 -14.49 -11.61
N LEU A 116 -13.96 -14.26 -12.48
CA LEU A 116 -13.08 -15.30 -12.96
C LEU A 116 -12.15 -15.83 -11.87
N GLN A 117 -11.64 -14.99 -11.00
CA GLN A 117 -10.82 -15.40 -9.87
C GLN A 117 -11.61 -16.27 -8.88
N GLU A 118 -12.83 -15.84 -8.53
CA GLU A 118 -13.73 -16.64 -7.70
C GLU A 118 -14.06 -17.99 -8.31
N LYS A 119 -14.37 -18.02 -9.62
CA LYS A 119 -14.62 -19.26 -10.35
C LYS A 119 -13.43 -20.19 -10.33
N VAL A 120 -12.22 -19.68 -10.62
CA VAL A 120 -10.98 -20.48 -10.60
C VAL A 120 -10.76 -21.10 -9.22
N CYS A 121 -10.96 -20.35 -8.15
CA CYS A 121 -10.83 -20.86 -6.78
C CYS A 121 -11.86 -21.96 -6.51
N LYS A 122 -13.13 -21.71 -6.82
CA LYS A 122 -14.23 -22.65 -6.61
C LYS A 122 -14.02 -23.96 -7.40
N ASP A 123 -13.64 -23.88 -8.67
CA ASP A 123 -13.41 -25.03 -9.54
C ASP A 123 -12.26 -25.92 -9.03
N ARG A 124 -11.38 -25.38 -8.21
CA ARG A 124 -10.24 -26.08 -7.58
C ARG A 124 -10.45 -26.39 -6.09
N GLY A 125 -11.63 -26.15 -5.55
CA GLY A 125 -11.96 -26.40 -4.15
C GLY A 125 -11.33 -25.42 -3.15
N PHE A 126 -10.96 -24.22 -3.60
CA PHE A 126 -10.43 -23.16 -2.73
C PHE A 126 -11.52 -22.20 -2.32
N VAL A 127 -11.44 -21.74 -1.07
CA VAL A 127 -12.21 -20.60 -0.57
C VAL A 127 -11.30 -19.38 -0.60
N ILE A 128 -11.54 -18.46 -1.53
CA ILE A 128 -10.76 -17.23 -1.64
C ILE A 128 -10.88 -16.39 -0.36
N LYS A 129 -9.77 -15.88 0.13
CA LYS A 129 -9.71 -15.01 1.33
C LYS A 129 -9.17 -13.65 1.01
N ASP A 130 -8.25 -13.59 0.06
CA ASP A 130 -7.55 -12.39 -0.34
C ASP A 130 -6.88 -12.66 -1.69
N HIS A 131 -6.66 -11.61 -2.48
CA HIS A 131 -5.87 -11.69 -3.71
C HIS A 131 -5.18 -10.36 -4.00
N THR A 132 -4.21 -10.38 -4.87
CA THR A 132 -3.52 -9.22 -5.39
C THR A 132 -3.33 -9.40 -6.88
N LEU A 133 -3.81 -8.47 -7.69
CA LEU A 133 -3.55 -8.44 -9.12
C LEU A 133 -2.77 -7.19 -9.48
N GLN A 134 -1.63 -7.39 -10.14
CA GLN A 134 -0.82 -6.32 -10.70
C GLN A 134 -0.50 -6.67 -12.16
N LEU A 135 -0.78 -5.75 -13.06
CA LEU A 135 -0.44 -5.87 -14.47
C LEU A 135 0.68 -4.88 -14.79
N PHE A 136 1.76 -5.41 -15.33
CA PHE A 136 2.94 -4.63 -15.70
C PHE A 136 2.97 -4.41 -17.21
N GLY A 137 3.22 -3.17 -17.63
CA GLY A 137 3.26 -2.80 -19.03
C GLY A 137 3.89 -1.45 -19.26
N VAL A 138 3.62 -0.84 -20.40
CA VAL A 138 4.05 0.52 -20.76
C VAL A 138 2.79 1.36 -20.92
N CYS A 139 2.70 2.50 -20.22
CA CYS A 139 1.56 3.39 -20.37
C CYS A 139 1.58 4.10 -21.73
N ALA A 140 0.43 4.64 -22.15
CA ALA A 140 0.30 5.32 -23.43
C ALA A 140 1.32 6.44 -23.60
N ASP A 141 1.48 7.29 -22.58
CA ASP A 141 2.44 8.40 -22.60
C ASP A 141 3.89 7.93 -22.91
N CYS A 142 4.28 6.75 -22.38
CA CYS A 142 5.60 6.18 -22.61
C CYS A 142 5.70 5.32 -23.89
N ALA A 143 4.59 4.85 -24.43
CA ALA A 143 4.55 4.09 -25.69
C ALA A 143 4.73 5.02 -26.87
N ASP A 144 4.12 6.20 -26.86
CA ASP A 144 4.22 7.21 -27.91
C ASP A 144 5.65 7.72 -28.09
N ASP A 145 6.43 7.81 -26.98
CA ASP A 145 7.86 8.17 -27.03
C ASP A 145 8.74 7.15 -27.81
N GLU A 146 8.30 5.90 -27.99
CA GLU A 146 9.02 4.88 -28.77
C GLU A 146 8.82 5.02 -30.26
N GLU A 147 7.67 5.51 -30.70
CA GLU A 147 7.39 5.72 -32.12
C GLU A 147 8.12 6.95 -32.66
N GLU A 148 8.37 7.98 -31.84
CA GLU A 148 9.12 9.17 -32.25
C GLU A 148 10.63 8.92 -32.41
N VAL A 149 11.21 7.93 -31.73
CA VAL A 149 12.65 7.60 -31.82
C VAL A 149 12.97 6.65 -32.99
N SER A 150 11.95 6.07 -33.61
CA SER A 150 12.10 5.10 -34.71
C SER A 150 11.94 5.68 -36.13
N ASN A 151 11.91 7.01 -36.26
CA ASN A 151 11.85 7.72 -37.56
C ASN A 151 13.13 8.51 -37.84
#